data_7ce29c809f79eb26df50abb70bc3acd9
#
_entry.id   7ce29c809f79eb26df50abb70bc3acd9
#
_cell.length_a   1.000
_cell.length_b   1.000
_cell.length_c   1.000
_cell.angle_alpha   90.00
_cell.angle_beta   90.00
_cell.angle_gamma   90.00
#
_symmetry.space_group_name_H-M   'P 1'
#
loop_
_entity.id
_entity.type
_entity.pdbx_description
1 polymer ?
#
loop_
_entity_poly.entity_id
_entity_poly.type
_entity_poly.pdbx_seq_one_letter_code
_entity_poly.pdbx_strand_id
1 'polypeptide(L)'
;MAKNRPENTMKKSFLTLALLMSSSAWAAQCQVDIRNEVHLNTQRIEILRTSSDKALIDKQNNLYIQGKRVSLNADQQAAVRQYREQLTSLLPKAQRWADDSLKLANRLVDDVALSLEAPQAFNNVKTSMATLFAEAKAEYFKNGDLVVPAETFAAMQARWQQKLAQGKEVLTQQFFTSAFDVMANKMQQEGGVNLSQLGKNMADLKNKLDSKLKEQSSTFEKQGREWCDSLNKMTQQEQQLHKKIPQLKNYQVFTI
;
A
#
# COMPACT_ATOMS: atom_id res chain seq x y z
N MET A 1 -36.19 -34.30 -25.78
CA MET A 1 -35.68 -34.44 -24.40
C MET A 1 -34.34 -33.70 -24.32
N ALA A 2 -34.38 -32.49 -23.82
CA ALA A 2 -33.23 -31.61 -23.76
C ALA A 2 -32.51 -31.77 -22.41
N LYS A 3 -31.23 -32.10 -22.45
CA LYS A 3 -30.35 -32.32 -21.32
C LYS A 3 -29.77 -30.96 -20.91
N ASN A 4 -30.38 -30.33 -19.90
CA ASN A 4 -29.83 -29.12 -19.27
C ASN A 4 -28.59 -29.47 -18.46
N ARG A 5 -27.42 -28.96 -18.86
CA ARG A 5 -26.19 -28.92 -18.08
C ARG A 5 -26.21 -27.72 -17.13
N PRO A 6 -25.94 -27.89 -15.83
CA PRO A 6 -25.71 -26.78 -14.93
C PRO A 6 -24.20 -26.49 -14.85
N GLU A 7 -23.66 -25.76 -15.83
CA GLU A 7 -22.21 -25.47 -15.90
C GLU A 7 -21.84 -23.97 -15.79
N ASN A 8 -22.73 -23.11 -15.31
CA ASN A 8 -22.46 -21.66 -15.41
C ASN A 8 -22.61 -20.85 -14.10
N THR A 9 -22.84 -21.47 -12.97
CA THR A 9 -23.04 -20.73 -11.70
C THR A 9 -21.76 -20.54 -10.88
N MET A 10 -20.73 -21.37 -11.07
CA MET A 10 -19.49 -21.24 -10.28
C MET A 10 -18.52 -20.15 -10.79
N LYS A 11 -18.59 -19.78 -12.08
CA LYS A 11 -17.71 -18.74 -12.65
C LYS A 11 -18.13 -17.31 -12.31
N LYS A 12 -19.36 -17.08 -11.88
CA LYS A 12 -19.86 -15.72 -11.55
C LYS A 12 -19.60 -15.30 -10.10
N SER A 13 -19.33 -16.25 -9.18
CA SER A 13 -19.09 -15.94 -7.77
C SER A 13 -17.65 -15.51 -7.46
N PHE A 14 -16.69 -15.75 -8.36
CA PHE A 14 -15.31 -15.27 -8.20
C PHE A 14 -15.11 -13.78 -8.53
N LEU A 15 -16.08 -13.14 -9.19
CA LEU A 15 -15.95 -11.74 -9.61
C LEU A 15 -16.18 -10.73 -8.47
N THR A 16 -16.82 -11.13 -7.37
CA THR A 16 -17.22 -10.18 -6.32
C THR A 16 -16.11 -9.82 -5.33
N LEU A 17 -15.09 -10.67 -5.15
CA LEU A 17 -13.93 -10.32 -4.32
C LEU A 17 -12.99 -9.30 -5.01
N ALA A 18 -13.07 -9.21 -6.35
CA ALA A 18 -12.31 -8.23 -7.15
C ALA A 18 -12.90 -6.81 -7.08
N LEU A 19 -14.18 -6.66 -6.70
CA LEU A 19 -14.89 -5.37 -6.65
C LEU A 19 -14.57 -4.53 -5.42
N LEU A 20 -13.99 -5.11 -4.37
CA LEU A 20 -13.62 -4.36 -3.15
C LEU A 20 -12.29 -3.59 -3.29
N MET A 21 -11.49 -3.91 -4.32
CA MET A 21 -10.28 -3.14 -4.66
C MET A 21 -10.50 -2.13 -5.79
N SER A 22 -11.67 -2.13 -6.43
CA SER A 22 -12.03 -1.17 -7.47
C SER A 22 -12.75 0.05 -6.90
N SER A 23 -12.19 0.66 -5.87
CA SER A 23 -12.55 2.03 -5.52
C SER A 23 -11.89 2.98 -6.53
N SER A 24 -12.42 2.99 -7.75
CA SER A 24 -12.11 3.97 -8.78
C SER A 24 -12.35 5.43 -8.33
N ALA A 25 -13.04 5.63 -7.20
CA ALA A 25 -13.19 6.92 -6.54
C ALA A 25 -11.88 7.43 -5.91
N TRP A 26 -10.92 6.58 -5.57
CA TRP A 26 -9.61 6.97 -5.05
C TRP A 26 -8.71 7.55 -6.14
N ALA A 27 -8.76 6.99 -7.35
CA ALA A 27 -7.93 7.41 -8.46
C ALA A 27 -8.25 8.84 -8.94
N ALA A 28 -9.46 9.32 -8.69
CA ALA A 28 -9.89 10.64 -9.15
C ALA A 28 -9.42 11.80 -8.25
N GLN A 29 -8.96 11.55 -7.03
CA GLN A 29 -8.64 12.60 -6.06
C GLN A 29 -7.15 12.81 -5.78
N CYS A 30 -6.28 11.87 -6.17
CA CYS A 30 -4.86 11.91 -5.87
C CYS A 30 -4.05 11.71 -7.15
N GLN A 31 -4.00 12.72 -8.01
CA GLN A 31 -3.20 12.69 -9.25
C GLN A 31 -1.91 13.48 -9.05
N VAL A 32 -1.06 12.99 -8.16
CA VAL A 32 0.26 13.59 -7.94
C VAL A 32 1.31 12.69 -8.56
N ASP A 33 1.91 13.15 -9.65
CA ASP A 33 3.05 12.49 -10.29
C ASP A 33 4.34 12.82 -9.56
N ILE A 34 5.26 11.88 -9.50
CA ILE A 34 6.63 12.07 -9.02
C ILE A 34 7.54 12.33 -10.22
N ARG A 35 7.97 13.56 -10.37
CA ARG A 35 8.75 14.00 -11.54
C ARG A 35 10.22 13.63 -11.47
N ASN A 36 10.80 13.72 -10.29
CA ASN A 36 12.20 13.36 -10.03
C ASN A 36 12.26 12.36 -8.88
N GLU A 37 13.19 11.41 -8.96
CA GLU A 37 13.42 10.44 -7.90
C GLU A 37 13.87 11.15 -6.61
N VAL A 38 13.34 10.71 -5.47
CA VAL A 38 13.66 11.28 -4.16
C VAL A 38 14.23 10.22 -3.25
N HIS A 39 15.38 10.51 -2.66
CA HIS A 39 15.94 9.76 -1.55
C HIS A 39 15.78 10.59 -0.27
N LEU A 40 15.11 10.03 0.70
CA LEU A 40 14.68 10.75 1.89
C LEU A 40 15.01 9.97 3.16
N ASN A 41 15.74 10.61 4.07
CA ASN A 41 15.93 10.13 5.44
C ASN A 41 15.92 11.31 6.45
N THR A 42 16.19 11.04 7.72
CA THR A 42 16.21 12.09 8.76
C THR A 42 17.38 13.06 8.63
N GLN A 43 18.42 12.71 7.88
CA GLN A 43 19.65 13.50 7.73
C GLN A 43 19.64 14.34 6.46
N ARG A 44 19.02 13.84 5.38
CA ARG A 44 19.07 14.51 4.07
C ARG A 44 17.86 14.20 3.20
N ILE A 45 17.66 15.06 2.23
CA ILE A 45 16.76 14.86 1.09
C ILE A 45 17.61 15.03 -0.16
N GLU A 46 17.62 14.03 -1.03
CA GLU A 46 18.23 14.12 -2.36
C GLU A 46 17.13 14.03 -3.41
N ILE A 47 17.12 14.96 -4.35
CA ILE A 47 16.22 14.97 -5.51
C ILE A 47 17.08 14.76 -6.74
N LEU A 48 16.88 13.63 -7.43
CA LEU A 48 17.73 13.19 -8.53
C LEU A 48 17.01 13.40 -9.87
N ARG A 49 17.59 14.22 -10.75
CA ARG A 49 17.17 14.30 -12.16
C ARG A 49 17.87 13.23 -12.99
N THR A 50 19.14 13.02 -12.71
CA THR A 50 20.01 11.94 -13.24
C THR A 50 20.96 11.53 -12.13
N SER A 51 21.74 10.48 -12.35
CA SER A 51 22.71 10.00 -11.36
C SER A 51 23.75 11.07 -10.94
N SER A 52 24.06 12.05 -11.82
CA SER A 52 25.02 13.12 -11.58
C SER A 52 24.41 14.49 -11.33
N ASP A 53 23.13 14.68 -11.64
CA ASP A 53 22.42 15.97 -11.50
C ASP A 53 21.38 15.87 -10.39
N LYS A 54 21.76 16.32 -9.19
CA LYS A 54 20.92 16.29 -8.00
C LYS A 54 20.92 17.58 -7.22
N ALA A 55 19.80 17.82 -6.54
CA ALA A 55 19.70 18.76 -5.43
C ALA A 55 19.74 17.99 -4.10
N LEU A 56 20.43 18.54 -3.10
CA LEU A 56 20.52 17.97 -1.76
C LEU A 56 20.16 19.02 -0.72
N ILE A 57 19.32 18.67 0.22
CA ILE A 57 19.05 19.45 1.42
C ILE A 57 19.57 18.62 2.62
N ASP A 58 20.56 19.17 3.35
CA ASP A 58 21.13 18.51 4.51
C ASP A 58 20.31 18.74 5.81
N LYS A 59 20.75 18.12 6.90
CA LYS A 59 20.08 18.27 8.21
C LYS A 59 20.14 19.67 8.79
N GLN A 60 21.07 20.51 8.34
CA GLN A 60 21.20 21.91 8.72
C GLN A 60 20.39 22.86 7.80
N ASN A 61 19.59 22.29 6.89
CA ASN A 61 18.81 23.02 5.87
C ASN A 61 19.67 23.79 4.86
N ASN A 62 20.93 23.37 4.65
CA ASN A 62 21.72 23.89 3.54
C ASN A 62 21.27 23.22 2.25
N LEU A 63 21.18 24.02 1.19
CA LEU A 63 20.85 23.54 -0.15
C LEU A 63 22.14 23.43 -0.99
N TYR A 64 22.29 22.30 -1.64
CA TYR A 64 23.35 22.06 -2.63
C TYR A 64 22.72 21.65 -3.96
N ILE A 65 23.22 22.20 -5.04
CA ILE A 65 22.85 21.84 -6.42
C ILE A 65 24.11 21.40 -7.13
N GLN A 66 24.11 20.17 -7.65
CA GLN A 66 25.29 19.56 -8.29
C GLN A 66 26.55 19.65 -7.39
N GLY A 67 26.37 19.45 -6.09
CA GLY A 67 27.43 19.49 -5.09
C GLY A 67 27.87 20.91 -4.66
N LYS A 68 27.36 21.96 -5.30
CA LYS A 68 27.68 23.36 -4.97
C LYS A 68 26.65 23.92 -4.00
N ARG A 69 27.10 24.48 -2.88
CA ARG A 69 26.25 25.15 -1.91
C ARG A 69 25.59 26.39 -2.51
N VAL A 70 24.28 26.48 -2.35
CA VAL A 70 23.50 27.66 -2.73
C VAL A 70 23.46 28.64 -1.55
N SER A 71 23.83 29.91 -1.81
CA SER A 71 23.67 30.95 -0.80
C SER A 71 22.20 31.33 -0.70
N LEU A 72 21.62 31.15 0.48
CA LEU A 72 20.23 31.42 0.78
C LEU A 72 20.12 32.63 1.73
N ASN A 73 19.18 33.52 1.48
CA ASN A 73 18.78 34.51 2.48
C ASN A 73 17.91 33.90 3.57
N ALA A 74 17.55 34.62 4.61
CA ALA A 74 16.80 34.15 5.77
C ALA A 74 15.41 33.55 5.37
N ASP A 75 14.69 34.19 4.45
CA ASP A 75 13.38 33.73 3.97
C ASP A 75 13.48 32.47 3.15
N GLN A 76 14.50 32.35 2.32
CA GLN A 76 14.78 31.16 1.53
C GLN A 76 15.18 29.97 2.43
N GLN A 77 16.00 30.22 3.44
CA GLN A 77 16.42 29.22 4.40
C GLN A 77 15.24 28.72 5.25
N ALA A 78 14.33 29.62 5.64
CA ALA A 78 13.08 29.25 6.33
C ALA A 78 12.19 28.38 5.43
N ALA A 79 12.08 28.70 4.15
CA ALA A 79 11.31 27.92 3.18
C ALA A 79 11.90 26.51 2.95
N VAL A 80 13.22 26.38 2.82
CA VAL A 80 13.92 25.09 2.71
C VAL A 80 13.70 24.24 3.98
N ARG A 81 13.83 24.84 5.16
CA ARG A 81 13.57 24.15 6.43
C ARG A 81 12.15 23.62 6.48
N GLN A 82 11.14 24.44 6.20
CA GLN A 82 9.74 24.04 6.19
C GLN A 82 9.48 22.90 5.21
N TYR A 83 10.00 22.98 4.00
CA TYR A 83 9.88 21.93 2.99
C TYR A 83 10.53 20.61 3.45
N ARG A 84 11.74 20.68 4.02
CA ARG A 84 12.43 19.52 4.57
C ARG A 84 11.63 18.87 5.70
N GLU A 85 11.15 19.64 6.67
CA GLU A 85 10.36 19.15 7.81
C GLU A 85 9.11 18.43 7.35
N GLN A 86 8.46 18.94 6.34
CA GLN A 86 7.24 18.32 5.80
C GLN A 86 7.53 17.02 5.05
N LEU A 87 8.54 17.01 4.16
CA LEU A 87 8.94 15.77 3.49
C LEU A 87 9.36 14.71 4.50
N THR A 88 10.20 15.07 5.48
CA THR A 88 10.63 14.11 6.50
C THR A 88 9.48 13.61 7.38
N SER A 89 8.42 14.41 7.56
CA SER A 89 7.21 13.98 8.29
C SER A 89 6.43 12.86 7.59
N LEU A 90 6.65 12.65 6.29
CA LEU A 90 6.03 11.55 5.54
C LEU A 90 6.64 10.18 5.88
N LEU A 91 7.93 10.13 6.28
CA LEU A 91 8.62 8.89 6.62
C LEU A 91 7.90 8.06 7.69
N PRO A 92 7.65 8.61 8.91
CA PRO A 92 6.97 7.84 9.95
C PRO A 92 5.51 7.55 9.60
N LYS A 93 4.89 8.36 8.73
CA LYS A 93 3.52 8.09 8.27
C LYS A 93 3.49 6.90 7.32
N ALA A 94 4.40 6.83 6.33
CA ALA A 94 4.50 5.72 5.41
C ALA A 94 4.83 4.41 6.13
N GLN A 95 5.77 4.43 7.07
CA GLN A 95 6.11 3.25 7.89
C GLN A 95 4.92 2.76 8.72
N ARG A 96 4.27 3.66 9.45
CA ARG A 96 3.09 3.31 10.26
C ARG A 96 1.96 2.75 9.42
N TRP A 97 1.70 3.35 8.27
CA TRP A 97 0.64 2.88 7.38
C TRP A 97 0.87 1.44 6.91
N ALA A 98 2.11 1.11 6.52
CA ALA A 98 2.48 -0.26 6.15
C ALA A 98 2.33 -1.24 7.34
N ASP A 99 2.87 -0.89 8.51
CA ASP A 99 2.84 -1.73 9.71
C ASP A 99 1.38 -1.94 10.21
N ASP A 100 0.55 -0.90 10.19
CA ASP A 100 -0.86 -0.98 10.62
C ASP A 100 -1.71 -1.77 9.63
N SER A 101 -1.40 -1.69 8.34
CA SER A 101 -2.05 -2.51 7.31
C SER A 101 -1.75 -4.00 7.51
N LEU A 102 -0.49 -4.37 7.79
CA LEU A 102 -0.13 -5.76 8.10
C LEU A 102 -0.78 -6.25 9.39
N LYS A 103 -0.78 -5.42 10.45
CA LYS A 103 -1.46 -5.77 11.71
C LYS A 103 -2.95 -6.01 11.50
N LEU A 104 -3.61 -5.17 10.70
CA LEU A 104 -5.02 -5.34 10.40
C LEU A 104 -5.28 -6.63 9.61
N ALA A 105 -4.47 -6.91 8.59
CA ALA A 105 -4.57 -8.15 7.83
C ALA A 105 -4.39 -9.38 8.74
N ASN A 106 -3.40 -9.38 9.65
CA ASN A 106 -3.21 -10.45 10.62
C ASN A 106 -4.41 -10.63 11.55
N ARG A 107 -4.99 -9.54 12.07
CA ARG A 107 -6.20 -9.62 12.92
C ARG A 107 -7.37 -10.26 12.19
N LEU A 108 -7.58 -9.94 10.92
CA LEU A 108 -8.66 -10.56 10.13
C LEU A 108 -8.45 -12.07 9.98
N VAL A 109 -7.21 -12.52 9.79
CA VAL A 109 -6.87 -13.94 9.74
C VAL A 109 -7.04 -14.60 11.12
N ASP A 110 -6.59 -13.93 12.19
CA ASP A 110 -6.74 -14.44 13.55
C ASP A 110 -8.21 -14.57 13.98
N ASP A 111 -9.06 -13.60 13.62
CA ASP A 111 -10.50 -13.66 13.88
C ASP A 111 -11.16 -14.89 13.21
N VAL A 112 -10.72 -15.21 11.99
CA VAL A 112 -11.19 -16.41 11.29
C VAL A 112 -10.66 -17.69 11.98
N ALA A 113 -9.35 -17.71 12.29
CA ALA A 113 -8.72 -18.83 12.97
C ALA A 113 -9.41 -19.16 14.31
N LEU A 114 -9.73 -18.12 15.08
CA LEU A 114 -10.49 -18.27 16.34
C LEU A 114 -11.92 -18.76 16.10
N SER A 115 -12.62 -18.24 15.08
CA SER A 115 -13.98 -18.69 14.76
C SER A 115 -14.06 -20.14 14.33
N LEU A 116 -12.96 -20.70 13.83
CA LEU A 116 -12.80 -22.11 13.46
C LEU A 116 -12.16 -22.94 14.57
N GLU A 117 -11.84 -22.32 15.73
CA GLU A 117 -11.12 -22.96 16.85
C GLU A 117 -9.80 -23.61 16.43
N ALA A 118 -9.13 -23.00 15.44
CA ALA A 118 -7.90 -23.52 14.84
C ALA A 118 -6.83 -22.41 14.72
N PRO A 119 -6.32 -21.85 15.84
CA PRO A 119 -5.50 -20.65 15.85
C PRO A 119 -4.18 -20.79 15.07
N GLN A 120 -3.68 -22.01 14.88
CA GLN A 120 -2.41 -22.27 14.18
C GLN A 120 -2.60 -22.60 12.68
N ALA A 121 -3.80 -22.88 12.24
CA ALA A 121 -4.07 -23.39 10.89
C ALA A 121 -3.74 -22.37 9.77
N PHE A 122 -3.68 -21.08 10.12
CA PHE A 122 -3.44 -19.99 9.17
C PHE A 122 -2.06 -19.34 9.31
N ASN A 123 -1.11 -19.96 9.99
CA ASN A 123 0.23 -19.41 10.15
C ASN A 123 0.97 -19.25 8.81
N ASN A 124 0.75 -20.17 7.86
CA ASN A 124 1.26 -20.08 6.50
C ASN A 124 0.75 -18.80 5.80
N VAL A 125 -0.53 -18.47 5.93
CA VAL A 125 -1.14 -17.24 5.37
C VAL A 125 -0.49 -16.01 5.97
N LYS A 126 -0.35 -15.96 7.31
CA LYS A 126 0.32 -14.83 8.00
C LYS A 126 1.78 -14.69 7.58
N THR A 127 2.50 -15.79 7.42
CA THR A 127 3.89 -15.77 6.94
C THR A 127 3.97 -15.22 5.52
N SER A 128 3.11 -15.69 4.61
CA SER A 128 3.08 -15.18 3.22
C SER A 128 2.70 -13.70 3.16
N MET A 129 1.76 -13.23 3.98
CA MET A 129 1.46 -11.80 4.10
C MET A 129 2.66 -11.01 4.58
N ALA A 130 3.35 -11.45 5.64
CA ALA A 130 4.54 -10.78 6.15
C ALA A 130 5.63 -10.68 5.09
N THR A 131 5.84 -11.73 4.29
CA THR A 131 6.80 -11.74 3.18
C THR A 131 6.42 -10.71 2.12
N LEU A 132 5.16 -10.67 1.68
CA LEU A 132 4.69 -9.69 0.69
C LEU A 132 4.85 -8.24 1.17
N PHE A 133 4.56 -7.98 2.44
CA PHE A 133 4.76 -6.65 3.04
C PHE A 133 6.24 -6.29 3.17
N ALA A 134 7.10 -7.27 3.51
CA ALA A 134 8.56 -7.06 3.58
C ALA A 134 9.14 -6.74 2.20
N GLU A 135 8.72 -7.45 1.16
CA GLU A 135 9.13 -7.19 -0.23
C GLU A 135 8.67 -5.81 -0.69
N ALA A 136 7.40 -5.46 -0.43
CA ALA A 136 6.87 -4.14 -0.73
C ALA A 136 7.64 -3.03 -0.01
N LYS A 137 8.00 -3.23 1.26
CA LYS A 137 8.79 -2.29 2.05
C LYS A 137 10.22 -2.16 1.50
N ALA A 138 10.86 -3.28 1.14
CA ALA A 138 12.23 -3.30 0.60
C ALA A 138 12.35 -2.59 -0.76
N GLU A 139 11.26 -2.47 -1.52
CA GLU A 139 11.25 -1.72 -2.77
C GLU A 139 11.49 -0.22 -2.56
N TYR A 140 10.92 0.33 -1.48
CA TYR A 140 11.00 1.75 -1.17
C TYR A 140 12.03 2.10 -0.10
N PHE A 141 12.35 1.19 0.81
CA PHE A 141 13.32 1.45 1.87
C PHE A 141 14.65 0.77 1.53
N LYS A 142 15.62 1.54 1.05
CA LYS A 142 16.94 1.06 0.62
C LYS A 142 18.03 1.78 1.40
N ASN A 143 18.91 1.03 2.05
CA ASN A 143 20.07 1.58 2.78
C ASN A 143 19.71 2.67 3.82
N GLY A 144 18.53 2.56 4.43
CA GLY A 144 18.03 3.52 5.42
C GLY A 144 17.32 4.75 4.82
N ASP A 145 17.27 4.87 3.51
CA ASP A 145 16.53 5.91 2.80
C ASP A 145 15.16 5.40 2.34
N LEU A 146 14.14 6.24 2.39
CA LEU A 146 12.93 6.08 1.58
C LEU A 146 13.27 6.57 0.17
N VAL A 147 13.22 5.67 -0.79
CA VAL A 147 13.46 5.93 -2.20
C VAL A 147 12.13 5.94 -2.95
N VAL A 148 11.75 7.10 -3.46
CA VAL A 148 10.52 7.26 -4.25
C VAL A 148 10.92 7.48 -5.71
N PRO A 149 10.65 6.53 -6.60
CA PRO A 149 11.06 6.63 -8.00
C PRO A 149 10.27 7.71 -8.74
N ALA A 150 10.86 8.27 -9.78
CA ALA A 150 10.16 9.16 -10.71
C ALA A 150 9.17 8.32 -11.53
N GLU A 151 7.89 8.52 -11.28
CA GLU A 151 6.82 7.82 -12.01
C GLU A 151 5.51 8.61 -11.95
N THR A 152 4.64 8.40 -12.95
CA THR A 152 3.29 8.95 -12.91
C THR A 152 2.43 8.18 -11.91
N PHE A 153 1.42 8.86 -11.35
CA PHE A 153 0.44 8.20 -10.48
C PHE A 153 -0.21 6.98 -11.15
N ALA A 154 -0.54 7.08 -12.44
CA ALA A 154 -1.12 5.98 -13.20
C ALA A 154 -0.17 4.77 -13.30
N ALA A 155 1.13 5.00 -13.55
CA ALA A 155 2.12 3.92 -13.62
C ALA A 155 2.31 3.26 -12.24
N MET A 156 2.41 4.04 -11.18
CA MET A 156 2.47 3.55 -9.80
C MET A 156 1.24 2.70 -9.46
N GLN A 157 0.05 3.19 -9.78
CA GLN A 157 -1.20 2.47 -9.53
C GLN A 157 -1.25 1.13 -10.29
N ALA A 158 -0.90 1.12 -11.58
CA ALA A 158 -0.89 -0.09 -12.39
C ALA A 158 0.08 -1.14 -11.82
N ARG A 159 1.28 -0.72 -11.45
CA ARG A 159 2.32 -1.57 -10.84
C ARG A 159 1.84 -2.17 -9.51
N TRP A 160 1.22 -1.37 -8.66
CA TRP A 160 0.66 -1.84 -7.40
C TRP A 160 -0.53 -2.78 -7.59
N GLN A 161 -1.43 -2.49 -8.53
CA GLN A 161 -2.55 -3.39 -8.86
C GLN A 161 -2.05 -4.76 -9.30
N GLN A 162 -1.00 -4.82 -10.13
CA GLN A 162 -0.40 -6.08 -10.57
C GLN A 162 0.20 -6.87 -9.40
N LYS A 163 0.99 -6.23 -8.52
CA LYS A 163 1.58 -6.87 -7.33
C LYS A 163 0.52 -7.38 -6.37
N LEU A 164 -0.50 -6.57 -6.11
CA LEU A 164 -1.60 -6.96 -5.23
C LEU A 164 -2.42 -8.12 -5.82
N ALA A 165 -2.60 -8.18 -7.15
CA ALA A 165 -3.31 -9.28 -7.79
C ALA A 165 -2.55 -10.60 -7.63
N GLN A 166 -1.23 -10.61 -7.83
CA GLN A 166 -0.37 -11.78 -7.61
C GLN A 166 -0.39 -12.24 -6.15
N GLY A 167 -0.19 -11.33 -5.22
CA GLY A 167 -0.24 -11.64 -3.78
C GLY A 167 -1.60 -12.16 -3.34
N LYS A 168 -2.68 -11.57 -3.85
CA LYS A 168 -4.06 -11.97 -3.56
C LYS A 168 -4.35 -13.41 -4.00
N GLU A 169 -3.88 -13.82 -5.18
CA GLU A 169 -4.10 -15.19 -5.67
C GLU A 169 -3.48 -16.21 -4.71
N VAL A 170 -2.20 -16.02 -4.34
CA VAL A 170 -1.48 -16.90 -3.41
C VAL A 170 -2.15 -16.93 -2.04
N LEU A 171 -2.46 -15.77 -1.47
CA LEU A 171 -3.09 -15.68 -0.15
C LEU A 171 -4.49 -16.28 -0.13
N THR A 172 -5.29 -16.07 -1.19
CA THR A 172 -6.64 -16.62 -1.31
C THR A 172 -6.59 -18.14 -1.37
N GLN A 173 -5.70 -18.70 -2.18
CA GLN A 173 -5.52 -20.15 -2.27
C GLN A 173 -5.11 -20.75 -0.93
N GLN A 174 -4.08 -20.22 -0.27
CA GLN A 174 -3.60 -20.71 1.02
C GLN A 174 -4.68 -20.58 2.11
N PHE A 175 -5.40 -19.47 2.14
CA PHE A 175 -6.46 -19.23 3.11
C PHE A 175 -7.59 -20.26 2.99
N PHE A 176 -8.13 -20.45 1.78
CA PHE A 176 -9.24 -21.38 1.58
C PHE A 176 -8.80 -22.84 1.72
N THR A 177 -7.58 -23.19 1.35
CA THR A 177 -7.04 -24.53 1.62
C THR A 177 -6.97 -24.79 3.13
N SER A 178 -6.39 -23.87 3.89
CA SER A 178 -6.31 -24.02 5.36
C SER A 178 -7.70 -24.09 6.02
N ALA A 179 -8.65 -23.26 5.58
CA ALA A 179 -10.03 -23.27 6.09
C ALA A 179 -10.74 -24.59 5.76
N PHE A 180 -10.58 -25.08 4.55
CA PHE A 180 -11.14 -26.37 4.11
C PHE A 180 -10.59 -27.52 4.95
N ASP A 181 -9.27 -27.59 5.15
CA ASP A 181 -8.61 -28.65 5.91
C ASP A 181 -9.10 -28.68 7.37
N VAL A 182 -9.23 -27.51 8.00
CA VAL A 182 -9.77 -27.40 9.36
C VAL A 182 -11.20 -27.91 9.44
N MET A 183 -12.07 -27.45 8.53
CA MET A 183 -13.48 -27.84 8.53
C MET A 183 -13.67 -29.35 8.23
N ALA A 184 -12.91 -29.86 7.26
CA ALA A 184 -12.94 -31.29 6.89
C ALA A 184 -12.47 -32.18 8.05
N ASN A 185 -11.37 -31.80 8.72
CA ASN A 185 -10.85 -32.54 9.87
C ASN A 185 -11.84 -32.56 11.05
N LYS A 186 -12.48 -31.42 11.36
CA LYS A 186 -13.54 -31.40 12.39
C LYS A 186 -14.70 -32.32 12.06
N MET A 187 -15.22 -32.26 10.84
CA MET A 187 -16.32 -33.13 10.40
C MET A 187 -15.93 -34.62 10.45
N GLN A 188 -14.68 -34.95 10.12
CA GLN A 188 -14.20 -36.33 10.20
C GLN A 188 -14.18 -36.85 11.65
N GLN A 189 -13.82 -35.99 12.61
CA GLN A 189 -13.87 -36.33 14.05
C GLN A 189 -15.29 -36.46 14.56
N GLU A 190 -16.27 -35.79 13.97
CA GLU A 190 -17.69 -35.80 14.34
C GLU A 190 -18.51 -36.89 13.64
N GLY A 191 -17.89 -37.82 12.89
CA GLY A 191 -18.56 -38.96 12.30
C GLY A 191 -18.58 -39.02 10.78
N GLY A 192 -17.86 -38.14 10.10
CA GLY A 192 -17.63 -38.16 8.65
C GLY A 192 -17.83 -36.84 7.95
N VAL A 193 -17.19 -36.69 6.77
CA VAL A 193 -17.23 -35.45 6.00
C VAL A 193 -18.54 -35.35 5.20
N ASN A 194 -19.36 -34.35 5.52
CA ASN A 194 -20.53 -33.98 4.75
C ASN A 194 -20.20 -32.84 3.78
N LEU A 195 -20.03 -33.17 2.50
CA LEU A 195 -19.62 -32.17 1.48
C LEU A 195 -20.63 -31.02 1.30
N SER A 196 -21.94 -31.30 1.49
CA SER A 196 -22.96 -30.24 1.42
C SER A 196 -22.83 -29.24 2.57
N GLN A 197 -22.60 -29.74 3.79
CA GLN A 197 -22.38 -28.90 4.97
C GLN A 197 -21.06 -28.15 4.87
N LEU A 198 -20.00 -28.79 4.40
CA LEU A 198 -18.70 -28.17 4.18
C LEU A 198 -18.82 -27.00 3.18
N GLY A 199 -19.54 -27.20 2.07
CA GLY A 199 -19.80 -26.16 1.10
C GLY A 199 -20.56 -24.95 1.70
N LYS A 200 -21.56 -25.19 2.57
CA LYS A 200 -22.28 -24.12 3.28
C LYS A 200 -21.34 -23.36 4.23
N ASN A 201 -20.56 -24.06 5.04
CA ASN A 201 -19.62 -23.44 5.99
C ASN A 201 -18.56 -22.59 5.28
N MET A 202 -18.07 -23.03 4.11
CA MET A 202 -17.14 -22.26 3.29
C MET A 202 -17.79 -21.00 2.69
N ALA A 203 -19.06 -21.09 2.28
CA ALA A 203 -19.81 -19.93 1.80
C ALA A 203 -20.05 -18.90 2.92
N ASP A 204 -20.41 -19.36 4.12
CA ASP A 204 -20.60 -18.51 5.30
C ASP A 204 -19.29 -17.84 5.73
N LEU A 205 -18.18 -18.56 5.69
CA LEU A 205 -16.85 -17.99 5.95
C LEU A 205 -16.51 -16.88 4.96
N LYS A 206 -16.76 -17.12 3.67
CA LYS A 206 -16.57 -16.11 2.62
C LYS A 206 -17.41 -14.86 2.91
N ASN A 207 -18.68 -15.00 3.22
CA ASN A 207 -19.59 -13.89 3.50
C ASN A 207 -19.14 -13.09 4.74
N LYS A 208 -18.69 -13.76 5.80
CA LYS A 208 -18.12 -13.11 6.99
C LYS A 208 -16.86 -12.32 6.67
N LEU A 209 -15.96 -12.89 5.86
CA LEU A 209 -14.74 -12.21 5.43
C LEU A 209 -15.06 -10.97 4.58
N ASP A 210 -15.96 -11.10 3.60
CA ASP A 210 -16.40 -10.00 2.75
C ASP A 210 -17.03 -8.86 3.58
N SER A 211 -17.84 -9.18 4.59
CA SER A 211 -18.43 -8.20 5.52
C SER A 211 -17.36 -7.46 6.33
N LYS A 212 -16.40 -8.19 6.91
CA LYS A 212 -15.29 -7.59 7.68
C LYS A 212 -14.38 -6.70 6.82
N LEU A 213 -14.07 -7.13 5.59
CA LEU A 213 -13.30 -6.32 4.64
C LEU A 213 -14.04 -5.03 4.28
N LYS A 214 -15.37 -5.10 4.06
CA LYS A 214 -16.18 -3.92 3.78
C LYS A 214 -16.24 -2.95 4.96
N GLU A 215 -16.33 -3.45 6.18
CA GLU A 215 -16.28 -2.63 7.40
C GLU A 215 -14.96 -1.86 7.51
N GLN A 216 -13.84 -2.50 7.18
CA GLN A 216 -12.52 -1.89 7.23
C GLN A 216 -12.22 -0.94 6.04
N SER A 217 -12.96 -1.06 4.93
CA SER A 217 -12.72 -0.24 3.74
C SER A 217 -12.82 1.26 4.01
N SER A 218 -13.75 1.69 4.86
CA SER A 218 -13.94 3.09 5.24
C SER A 218 -12.71 3.70 5.93
N THR A 219 -12.03 2.91 6.75
CA THR A 219 -10.79 3.33 7.44
C THR A 219 -9.66 3.53 6.43
N PHE A 220 -9.49 2.59 5.48
CA PHE A 220 -8.50 2.72 4.41
C PHE A 220 -8.79 3.91 3.48
N GLU A 221 -10.05 4.13 3.15
CA GLU A 221 -10.47 5.28 2.36
C GLU A 221 -10.14 6.61 3.05
N LYS A 222 -10.41 6.71 4.34
CA LYS A 222 -10.07 7.90 5.12
C LYS A 222 -8.55 8.15 5.13
N GLN A 223 -7.77 7.13 5.44
CA GLN A 223 -6.29 7.23 5.45
C GLN A 223 -5.74 7.62 4.08
N GLY A 224 -6.30 7.07 3.00
CA GLY A 224 -5.89 7.44 1.65
C GLY A 224 -6.22 8.90 1.31
N ARG A 225 -7.40 9.40 1.66
CA ARG A 225 -7.73 10.82 1.50
C ARG A 225 -6.76 11.72 2.27
N GLU A 226 -6.48 11.42 3.53
CA GLU A 226 -5.53 12.17 4.35
C GLU A 226 -4.11 12.19 3.74
N TRP A 227 -3.71 11.07 3.14
CA TRP A 227 -2.45 10.97 2.41
C TRP A 227 -2.45 11.87 1.16
N CYS A 228 -3.49 11.79 0.35
CA CYS A 228 -3.65 12.64 -0.84
C CYS A 228 -3.67 14.13 -0.51
N ASP A 229 -4.40 14.53 0.53
CA ASP A 229 -4.41 15.91 1.01
C ASP A 229 -3.02 16.38 1.45
N SER A 230 -2.24 15.48 2.06
CA SER A 230 -0.85 15.76 2.43
C SER A 230 0.03 15.98 1.20
N LEU A 231 -0.10 15.14 0.16
CA LEU A 231 0.64 15.31 -1.09
C LEU A 231 0.25 16.58 -1.85
N ASN A 232 -1.05 16.90 -1.92
CA ASN A 232 -1.51 18.14 -2.54
C ASN A 232 -0.95 19.39 -1.84
N LYS A 233 -0.93 19.40 -0.50
CA LYS A 233 -0.28 20.48 0.27
C LYS A 233 1.20 20.57 -0.03
N MET A 234 1.89 19.44 -0.13
CA MET A 234 3.31 19.36 -0.48
C MET A 234 3.58 19.97 -1.86
N THR A 235 2.76 19.65 -2.87
CA THR A 235 2.86 20.21 -4.22
C THR A 235 2.76 21.73 -4.21
N GLN A 236 1.78 22.28 -3.49
CA GLN A 236 1.62 23.73 -3.36
C GLN A 236 2.83 24.41 -2.69
N GLN A 237 3.36 23.77 -1.65
CA GLN A 237 4.52 24.32 -0.94
C GLN A 237 5.80 24.24 -1.76
N GLU A 238 5.98 23.16 -2.50
CA GLU A 238 7.10 23.03 -3.44
C GLU A 238 7.05 24.12 -4.51
N GLN A 239 5.87 24.43 -5.04
CA GLN A 239 5.69 25.57 -5.97
C GLN A 239 6.08 26.91 -5.34
N GLN A 240 5.73 27.14 -4.06
CA GLN A 240 6.15 28.36 -3.35
C GLN A 240 7.66 28.38 -3.11
N LEU A 241 8.25 27.24 -2.78
CA LEU A 241 9.71 27.10 -2.63
C LEU A 241 10.43 27.45 -3.93
N HIS A 242 9.94 26.95 -5.08
CA HIS A 242 10.54 27.22 -6.39
C HIS A 242 10.42 28.69 -6.82
N LYS A 243 9.36 29.40 -6.40
CA LYS A 243 9.25 30.83 -6.59
C LYS A 243 10.32 31.62 -5.81
N LYS A 244 10.63 31.15 -4.59
CA LYS A 244 11.65 31.78 -3.72
C LYS A 244 13.08 31.39 -4.12
N ILE A 245 13.26 30.18 -4.65
CA ILE A 245 14.57 29.61 -5.00
C ILE A 245 14.48 29.06 -6.44
N PRO A 246 14.63 29.89 -7.47
CA PRO A 246 14.50 29.51 -8.87
C PRO A 246 15.45 28.39 -9.31
N GLN A 247 16.60 28.23 -8.63
CA GLN A 247 17.57 27.17 -8.88
C GLN A 247 16.98 25.76 -8.66
N LEU A 248 15.92 25.61 -7.85
CA LEU A 248 15.21 24.35 -7.60
C LEU A 248 14.19 24.01 -8.70
N LYS A 249 13.89 24.91 -9.64
CA LYS A 249 12.82 24.70 -10.64
C LYS A 249 12.93 23.39 -11.41
N ASN A 250 14.14 22.92 -11.68
CA ASN A 250 14.38 21.67 -12.39
C ASN A 250 14.36 20.43 -11.47
N TYR A 251 14.30 20.61 -10.17
CA TYR A 251 14.29 19.55 -9.14
C TYR A 251 12.91 19.44 -8.49
N GLN A 252 11.87 19.67 -9.25
CA GLN A 252 10.49 19.50 -8.80
C GLN A 252 10.22 18.02 -8.52
N VAL A 253 9.68 17.73 -7.34
CA VAL A 253 9.29 16.36 -6.94
C VAL A 253 7.87 16.08 -7.37
N PHE A 254 6.93 16.98 -7.03
CA PHE A 254 5.49 16.75 -7.21
C PHE A 254 4.93 17.55 -8.38
N THR A 255 4.12 16.90 -9.23
CA THR A 255 3.31 17.53 -10.28
C THR A 255 1.88 17.03 -10.22
N ILE A 256 0.93 17.90 -10.57
CA ILE A 256 -0.51 17.60 -10.70
C ILE A 256 -0.88 17.72 -12.16
#